data_f01d452163870932295c1b349b9762c0
#
_entry.id   f01d452163870932295c1b349b9762c0
#
_cell.length_a   1.000
_cell.length_b   1.000
_cell.length_c   1.000
_cell.angle_alpha   90.00
_cell.angle_beta   90.00
_cell.angle_gamma   90.00
#
_symmetry.space_group_name_H-M   'P 1'
#
loop_
_entity.id
_entity.type
_entity.pdbx_description
1 polymer ?
#
loop_
_entity_poly.entity_id
_entity_poly.type
_entity_poly.pdbx_seq_one_letter_code
_entity_poly.pdbx_strand_id
1 'polypeptide(L)'
;MKQAIIVHGKPSKQSYFNPNLPSTSNSIWIPWLQQQLLICGIDTQTPEMPESWRPDYSLWRQTFEKYNVNSETILVGHSCGGGFLIQWMSENPQICAGDVYLVAPAFGDKFNPEAPYDEPLRGGFFDFEIDETLLDRVHSLTIFYSDNDSVRVDTAIKILKKSFPSAFYRLFPGYRHFCGKRDMADDTFPELFETILRNRK
;
A
#
# COMPACT_ATOMS: atom_id res chain seq x y z
N MET A 1 -21.71 6.77 -1.73
CA MET A 1 -20.59 7.74 -1.64
C MET A 1 -19.34 6.96 -1.93
N LYS A 2 -18.50 7.41 -2.86
CA LYS A 2 -17.21 6.74 -3.11
C LYS A 2 -16.37 6.79 -1.86
N GLN A 3 -15.68 5.70 -1.56
CA GLN A 3 -14.77 5.62 -0.41
C GLN A 3 -13.35 5.30 -0.86
N ALA A 4 -12.38 5.70 -0.06
CA ALA A 4 -10.99 5.31 -0.19
C ALA A 4 -10.48 4.73 1.13
N ILE A 5 -9.62 3.72 1.06
CA ILE A 5 -8.94 3.15 2.22
C ILE A 5 -7.45 3.19 1.95
N ILE A 6 -6.70 3.85 2.83
CA ILE A 6 -5.24 4.00 2.70
C ILE A 6 -4.57 3.14 3.77
N VAL A 7 -3.84 2.12 3.36
CA VAL A 7 -3.12 1.20 4.25
C VAL A 7 -1.63 1.58 4.27
N HIS A 8 -1.14 1.97 5.44
CA HIS A 8 0.24 2.39 5.66
C HIS A 8 1.23 1.22 5.65
N GLY A 9 2.52 1.53 5.62
CA GLY A 9 3.61 0.55 5.67
C GLY A 9 4.01 0.12 7.08
N LYS A 10 5.13 -0.63 7.16
CA LYS A 10 5.77 -1.08 8.41
C LYS A 10 6.79 -0.03 8.87
N PRO A 11 6.60 0.63 10.02
CA PRO A 11 7.63 1.48 10.62
C PRO A 11 8.73 0.63 11.25
N SER A 12 9.87 1.25 11.59
CA SER A 12 10.83 0.61 12.50
C SER A 12 10.23 0.51 13.91
N LYS A 13 10.73 -0.44 14.71
CA LYS A 13 10.34 -0.56 16.13
C LYS A 13 10.61 0.74 16.89
N GLN A 14 11.77 1.36 16.63
CA GLN A 14 12.14 2.63 17.25
C GLN A 14 11.14 3.75 16.90
N SER A 15 10.75 3.86 15.63
CA SER A 15 9.77 4.86 15.20
C SER A 15 8.38 4.61 15.79
N TYR A 16 7.94 3.35 15.84
CA TYR A 16 6.64 2.95 16.37
C TYR A 16 6.45 3.34 17.84
N PHE A 17 7.48 3.18 18.67
CA PHE A 17 7.44 3.49 20.12
C PHE A 17 7.91 4.91 20.44
N ASN A 18 8.23 5.74 19.45
CA ASN A 18 8.66 7.11 19.70
C ASN A 18 7.46 8.04 19.90
N PRO A 19 7.21 8.55 21.13
CA PRO A 19 6.04 9.39 21.40
C PRO A 19 6.07 10.76 20.70
N ASN A 20 7.20 11.15 20.11
CA ASN A 20 7.35 12.42 19.39
C ASN A 20 7.04 12.29 17.90
N LEU A 21 6.77 11.08 17.40
CA LEU A 21 6.36 10.85 16.02
C LEU A 21 4.86 10.59 15.95
N PRO A 22 4.19 10.96 14.85
CA PRO A 22 2.79 10.61 14.64
C PRO A 22 2.64 9.08 14.48
N SER A 23 1.42 8.57 14.64
CA SER A 23 1.10 7.20 14.26
C SER A 23 1.39 6.95 12.78
N THR A 24 1.59 5.70 12.40
CA THR A 24 2.03 5.38 11.04
C THR A 24 0.97 5.76 9.99
N SER A 25 -0.30 5.60 10.32
CA SER A 25 -1.43 6.03 9.46
C SER A 25 -1.54 7.55 9.31
N ASN A 26 -0.91 8.29 10.20
CA ASN A 26 -0.95 9.77 10.24
C ASN A 26 0.43 10.38 9.94
N SER A 27 1.25 9.69 9.14
CA SER A 27 2.61 10.09 8.80
C SER A 27 2.79 10.26 7.28
N ILE A 28 3.91 10.84 6.90
CA ILE A 28 4.28 11.07 5.50
C ILE A 28 3.16 11.82 4.72
N TRP A 29 2.87 11.44 3.49
CA TRP A 29 1.85 12.03 2.64
C TRP A 29 0.42 11.52 2.92
N ILE A 30 0.22 10.54 3.80
CA ILE A 30 -1.08 9.91 4.05
C ILE A 30 -2.13 10.91 4.56
N PRO A 31 -1.88 11.72 5.61
CA PRO A 31 -2.89 12.67 6.10
C PRO A 31 -3.20 13.78 5.08
N TRP A 32 -2.21 14.19 4.28
CA TRP A 32 -2.43 15.14 3.20
C TRP A 32 -3.35 14.54 2.12
N LEU A 33 -3.06 13.31 1.66
CA LEU A 33 -3.90 12.64 0.66
C LEU A 33 -5.33 12.42 1.17
N GLN A 34 -5.48 11.98 2.42
CA GLN A 34 -6.79 11.83 3.06
C GLN A 34 -7.58 13.14 2.99
N GLN A 35 -6.98 14.25 3.39
CA GLN A 35 -7.61 15.56 3.35
C GLN A 35 -8.03 15.97 1.93
N GLN A 36 -7.16 15.78 0.93
CA GLN A 36 -7.46 16.12 -0.46
C GLN A 36 -8.64 15.30 -1.00
N LEU A 37 -8.69 14.01 -0.70
CA LEU A 37 -9.77 13.13 -1.12
C LEU A 37 -11.10 13.49 -0.44
N LEU A 38 -11.08 13.81 0.87
CA LEU A 38 -12.26 14.29 1.61
C LEU A 38 -12.82 15.58 1.02
N ILE A 39 -11.96 16.55 0.67
CA ILE A 39 -12.36 17.80 -0.01
C ILE A 39 -13.04 17.50 -1.35
N CYS A 40 -12.63 16.44 -2.05
CA CYS A 40 -13.24 15.98 -3.30
C CYS A 40 -14.49 15.10 -3.10
N GLY A 41 -15.01 14.98 -1.88
CA GLY A 41 -16.22 14.21 -1.57
C GLY A 41 -16.03 12.69 -1.58
N ILE A 42 -14.77 12.21 -1.37
CA ILE A 42 -14.44 10.80 -1.20
C ILE A 42 -14.27 10.53 0.29
N ASP A 43 -15.14 9.68 0.87
CA ASP A 43 -14.99 9.25 2.26
C ASP A 43 -13.69 8.43 2.39
N THR A 44 -12.71 8.96 3.10
CA THR A 44 -11.36 8.39 3.12
C THR A 44 -10.97 7.94 4.52
N GLN A 45 -10.67 6.66 4.65
CA GLN A 45 -10.25 6.01 5.88
C GLN A 45 -8.75 5.69 5.84
N THR A 46 -8.08 5.94 6.96
CA THR A 46 -6.65 5.64 7.14
C THR A 46 -6.47 4.80 8.42
N PRO A 47 -6.83 3.51 8.39
CA PRO A 47 -6.73 2.67 9.59
C PRO A 47 -5.29 2.61 10.10
N GLU A 48 -5.12 2.75 11.43
CA GLU A 48 -3.88 2.38 12.07
C GLU A 48 -3.84 0.86 12.21
N MET A 49 -2.94 0.23 11.46
CA MET A 49 -2.81 -1.22 11.45
C MET A 49 -2.08 -1.67 12.73
N PRO A 50 -2.65 -2.64 13.48
CA PRO A 50 -2.13 -3.01 14.79
C PRO A 50 -0.73 -3.60 14.70
N GLU A 51 0.10 -3.30 15.69
CA GLU A 51 1.49 -3.78 15.84
C GLU A 51 2.31 -3.66 14.55
N SER A 52 2.14 -2.57 13.81
CA SER A 52 2.69 -2.42 12.46
C SER A 52 4.22 -2.49 12.38
N TRP A 53 4.94 -2.34 13.48
CA TRP A 53 6.38 -2.56 13.55
C TRP A 53 6.80 -4.04 13.40
N ARG A 54 5.89 -4.97 13.74
CA ARG A 54 6.01 -6.43 13.51
C ARG A 54 4.68 -6.99 13.02
N PRO A 55 4.29 -6.73 11.78
CA PRO A 55 2.95 -7.00 11.28
C PRO A 55 2.51 -8.45 11.48
N ASP A 56 1.23 -8.60 11.86
CA ASP A 56 0.53 -9.87 11.93
C ASP A 56 -0.62 -9.84 10.93
N TYR A 57 -0.62 -10.75 9.96
CA TYR A 57 -1.60 -10.74 8.89
C TYR A 57 -3.04 -10.91 9.40
N SER A 58 -3.25 -11.80 10.37
CA SER A 58 -4.58 -12.03 10.94
C SER A 58 -5.15 -10.77 11.60
N LEU A 59 -4.31 -10.02 12.34
CA LEU A 59 -4.71 -8.78 12.97
C LEU A 59 -4.96 -7.66 11.94
N TRP A 60 -4.12 -7.56 10.92
CA TRP A 60 -4.29 -6.57 9.86
C TRP A 60 -5.55 -6.86 9.05
N ARG A 61 -5.77 -8.12 8.67
CA ARG A 61 -6.97 -8.57 8.01
C ARG A 61 -8.23 -8.25 8.82
N GLN A 62 -8.26 -8.61 10.11
CA GLN A 62 -9.39 -8.30 10.99
C GLN A 62 -9.68 -6.78 11.10
N THR A 63 -8.63 -5.95 11.08
CA THR A 63 -8.78 -4.50 11.12
C THR A 63 -9.29 -3.96 9.80
N PHE A 64 -8.76 -4.43 8.68
CA PHE A 64 -9.14 -4.00 7.34
C PHE A 64 -10.56 -4.44 6.96
N GLU A 65 -10.96 -5.64 7.32
CA GLU A 65 -12.29 -6.21 7.01
C GLU A 65 -13.45 -5.55 7.79
N LYS A 66 -13.17 -4.57 8.66
CA LYS A 66 -14.20 -3.68 9.23
C LYS A 66 -14.74 -2.70 8.18
N TYR A 67 -14.02 -2.49 7.10
CA TYR A 67 -14.42 -1.63 5.99
C TYR A 67 -15.06 -2.47 4.89
N ASN A 68 -16.16 -1.97 4.34
CA ASN A 68 -16.84 -2.65 3.23
C ASN A 68 -16.17 -2.29 1.91
N VAL A 69 -15.32 -3.18 1.40
CA VAL A 69 -14.71 -3.03 0.08
C VAL A 69 -15.67 -3.50 -1.00
N ASN A 70 -15.88 -2.68 -2.02
CA ASN A 70 -16.73 -2.97 -3.18
C ASN A 70 -16.12 -2.37 -4.46
N SER A 71 -16.75 -2.60 -5.60
CA SER A 71 -16.27 -2.18 -6.93
C SER A 71 -16.08 -0.66 -7.12
N GLU A 72 -16.51 0.18 -6.18
CA GLU A 72 -16.27 1.63 -6.20
C GLU A 72 -15.19 2.07 -5.19
N THR A 73 -14.70 1.13 -4.34
CA THR A 73 -13.73 1.45 -3.30
C THR A 73 -12.35 1.65 -3.88
N ILE A 74 -11.75 2.80 -3.61
CA ILE A 74 -10.36 3.11 -3.94
C ILE A 74 -9.47 2.51 -2.84
N LEU A 75 -8.49 1.70 -3.21
CA LEU A 75 -7.51 1.14 -2.30
C LEU A 75 -6.14 1.77 -2.57
N VAL A 76 -5.50 2.27 -1.52
CA VAL A 76 -4.13 2.79 -1.59
C VAL A 76 -3.28 2.04 -0.58
N GLY A 77 -2.16 1.47 -0.99
CA GLY A 77 -1.25 0.77 -0.09
C GLY A 77 0.19 1.27 -0.23
N HIS A 78 0.81 1.64 0.90
CA HIS A 78 2.22 2.02 0.93
C HIS A 78 3.08 0.88 1.49
N SER A 79 4.18 0.55 0.84
CA SER A 79 5.17 -0.42 1.33
C SER A 79 4.53 -1.77 1.70
N CYS A 80 4.67 -2.24 2.94
CA CYS A 80 3.96 -3.41 3.48
C CYS A 80 2.43 -3.33 3.28
N GLY A 81 1.83 -2.14 3.36
CA GLY A 81 0.40 -1.96 3.11
C GLY A 81 0.02 -2.27 1.66
N GLY A 82 0.90 -1.96 0.71
CA GLY A 82 0.72 -2.36 -0.70
C GLY A 82 0.78 -3.88 -0.88
N GLY A 83 1.76 -4.52 -0.25
CA GLY A 83 1.86 -5.98 -0.26
C GLY A 83 0.68 -6.67 0.44
N PHE A 84 0.22 -6.11 1.57
CA PHE A 84 -0.97 -6.58 2.27
C PHE A 84 -2.22 -6.56 1.38
N LEU A 85 -2.45 -5.48 0.64
CA LEU A 85 -3.59 -5.39 -0.28
C LEU A 85 -3.53 -6.48 -1.36
N ILE A 86 -2.35 -6.74 -1.93
CA ILE A 86 -2.19 -7.82 -2.93
C ILE A 86 -2.47 -9.19 -2.29
N GLN A 87 -1.93 -9.48 -1.09
CA GLN A 87 -2.22 -10.72 -0.38
C GLN A 87 -3.72 -10.86 -0.09
N TRP A 88 -4.31 -9.84 0.53
CA TRP A 88 -5.72 -9.88 0.91
C TRP A 88 -6.64 -10.08 -0.29
N MET A 89 -6.39 -9.37 -1.38
CA MET A 89 -7.18 -9.53 -2.61
C MET A 89 -6.96 -10.89 -3.27
N SER A 90 -5.74 -11.44 -3.24
CA SER A 90 -5.44 -12.77 -3.78
C SER A 90 -6.16 -13.87 -3.01
N GLU A 91 -6.26 -13.75 -1.69
CA GLU A 91 -6.97 -14.70 -0.83
C GLU A 91 -8.50 -14.54 -0.82
N ASN A 92 -9.00 -13.44 -1.40
CA ASN A 92 -10.44 -13.14 -1.46
C ASN A 92 -10.91 -12.93 -2.90
N PRO A 93 -10.91 -13.98 -3.75
CA PRO A 93 -11.21 -13.85 -5.18
C PRO A 93 -12.65 -13.42 -5.50
N GLN A 94 -13.55 -13.43 -4.54
CA GLN A 94 -14.92 -12.93 -4.66
C GLN A 94 -15.02 -11.39 -4.50
N ILE A 95 -13.96 -10.72 -4.03
CA ILE A 95 -13.98 -9.28 -3.81
C ILE A 95 -13.63 -8.55 -5.09
N CYS A 96 -14.46 -7.58 -5.45
CA CYS A 96 -14.15 -6.56 -6.45
C CYS A 96 -13.77 -5.26 -5.75
N ALA A 97 -12.80 -4.52 -6.31
CA ALA A 97 -12.48 -3.18 -5.87
C ALA A 97 -12.54 -2.20 -7.06
N GLY A 98 -12.55 -0.93 -6.77
CA GLY A 98 -12.39 0.12 -7.78
C GLY A 98 -10.93 0.24 -8.23
N ASP A 99 -10.36 1.41 -8.12
CA ASP A 99 -8.96 1.63 -8.46
C ASP A 99 -8.03 1.24 -7.30
N VAL A 100 -6.96 0.52 -7.61
CA VAL A 100 -5.93 0.11 -6.66
C VAL A 100 -4.61 0.82 -6.96
N TYR A 101 -4.07 1.48 -5.95
CA TYR A 101 -2.81 2.23 -6.04
C TYR A 101 -1.80 1.67 -5.05
N LEU A 102 -0.67 1.19 -5.55
CA LEU A 102 0.42 0.69 -4.73
C LEU A 102 1.60 1.64 -4.80
N VAL A 103 2.08 2.13 -3.67
CA VAL A 103 3.23 3.02 -3.56
C VAL A 103 4.38 2.26 -2.91
N ALA A 104 5.46 2.07 -3.64
CA ALA A 104 6.64 1.30 -3.19
C ALA A 104 6.24 -0.03 -2.51
N PRO A 105 5.38 -0.87 -3.13
CA PRO A 105 4.90 -2.09 -2.49
C PRO A 105 6.05 -3.01 -2.13
N ALA A 106 5.97 -3.65 -0.95
CA ALA A 106 6.98 -4.57 -0.47
C ALA A 106 6.35 -5.90 -0.08
N PHE A 107 7.05 -7.00 -0.39
CA PHE A 107 6.71 -8.35 0.03
C PHE A 107 7.66 -8.85 1.11
N GLY A 108 7.30 -9.97 1.78
CA GLY A 108 8.05 -10.55 2.87
C GLY A 108 9.18 -11.49 2.43
N ASP A 109 9.69 -12.20 3.42
CA ASP A 109 10.90 -13.01 3.32
C ASP A 109 10.76 -14.21 2.35
N LYS A 110 9.54 -14.73 2.15
CA LYS A 110 9.25 -15.75 1.13
C LYS A 110 9.71 -15.29 -0.27
N PHE A 111 9.54 -14.01 -0.56
CA PHE A 111 9.90 -13.39 -1.84
C PHE A 111 11.30 -12.75 -1.83
N ASN A 112 11.89 -12.56 -0.64
CA ASN A 112 13.18 -11.91 -0.44
C ASN A 112 13.99 -12.59 0.68
N PRO A 113 14.41 -13.84 0.53
CA PRO A 113 15.10 -14.58 1.59
C PRO A 113 16.47 -13.97 1.94
N GLU A 114 17.09 -13.24 1.01
CA GLU A 114 18.41 -12.60 1.20
C GLU A 114 18.33 -11.25 1.93
N ALA A 115 17.14 -10.69 2.09
CA ALA A 115 16.91 -9.42 2.75
C ALA A 115 15.72 -9.51 3.73
N PRO A 116 15.80 -10.31 4.80
CA PRO A 116 14.72 -10.51 5.74
C PRO A 116 14.38 -9.22 6.50
N TYR A 117 13.18 -9.17 7.06
CA TYR A 117 12.83 -8.09 7.97
C TYR A 117 13.55 -8.25 9.33
N ASP A 118 13.94 -7.13 9.94
CA ASP A 118 14.57 -7.11 11.27
C ASP A 118 13.72 -7.78 12.35
N GLU A 119 12.40 -7.62 12.26
CA GLU A 119 11.43 -8.28 13.12
C GLU A 119 10.57 -9.23 12.28
N PRO A 120 10.39 -10.48 12.71
CA PRO A 120 9.68 -11.47 11.91
C PRO A 120 8.22 -11.07 11.68
N LEU A 121 7.75 -11.30 10.48
CA LEU A 121 6.34 -11.17 10.12
C LEU A 121 5.55 -12.34 10.71
N ARG A 122 4.26 -12.13 11.04
CA ARG A 122 3.44 -13.10 11.78
C ARG A 122 2.11 -13.35 11.06
N GLY A 123 1.41 -14.39 11.51
CA GLY A 123 0.06 -14.70 11.06
C GLY A 123 -0.07 -15.01 9.58
N GLY A 124 1.01 -15.52 8.94
CA GLY A 124 1.02 -15.80 7.51
C GLY A 124 1.22 -14.56 6.64
N PHE A 125 1.74 -13.45 7.20
CA PHE A 125 1.98 -12.23 6.43
C PHE A 125 2.96 -12.51 5.29
N PHE A 126 2.48 -12.31 4.04
CA PHE A 126 3.16 -12.62 2.78
C PHE A 126 3.45 -14.12 2.52
N ASP A 127 2.77 -15.01 3.23
CA ASP A 127 2.76 -16.44 2.89
C ASP A 127 1.52 -16.77 2.04
N PHE A 128 1.55 -16.39 0.78
CA PHE A 128 0.44 -16.54 -0.16
C PHE A 128 0.95 -16.78 -1.58
N GLU A 129 0.04 -17.15 -2.47
CA GLU A 129 0.26 -17.16 -3.91
C GLU A 129 -0.49 -15.98 -4.54
N ILE A 130 0.15 -15.30 -5.49
CA ILE A 130 -0.47 -14.15 -6.18
C ILE A 130 -1.55 -14.66 -7.13
N ASP A 131 -2.76 -14.15 -6.98
CA ASP A 131 -3.84 -14.40 -7.92
C ASP A 131 -3.65 -13.54 -9.18
N GLU A 132 -3.17 -14.14 -10.26
CA GLU A 132 -2.92 -13.46 -11.52
C GLU A 132 -4.22 -12.94 -12.19
N THR A 133 -5.40 -13.41 -11.73
CA THR A 133 -6.71 -12.94 -12.21
C THR A 133 -7.21 -11.68 -11.46
N LEU A 134 -6.44 -11.15 -10.52
CA LEU A 134 -6.80 -9.97 -9.74
C LEU A 134 -7.22 -8.79 -10.61
N LEU A 135 -6.57 -8.59 -11.75
CA LEU A 135 -6.91 -7.48 -12.68
C LEU A 135 -8.33 -7.58 -13.27
N ASP A 136 -8.95 -8.78 -13.31
CA ASP A 136 -10.30 -8.96 -13.82
C ASP A 136 -11.38 -8.42 -12.86
N ARG A 137 -11.02 -8.12 -11.63
CA ARG A 137 -11.93 -7.68 -10.54
C ARG A 137 -11.59 -6.32 -9.94
N VAL A 138 -10.68 -5.60 -10.55
CA VAL A 138 -10.40 -4.20 -10.21
C VAL A 138 -10.57 -3.34 -11.44
N HIS A 139 -10.98 -2.10 -11.23
CA HIS A 139 -11.11 -1.16 -12.34
C HIS A 139 -9.73 -0.82 -12.92
N SER A 140 -8.74 -0.55 -12.06
CA SER A 140 -7.35 -0.38 -12.47
C SER A 140 -6.38 -0.74 -11.35
N LEU A 141 -5.14 -1.12 -11.72
CA LEU A 141 -4.01 -1.28 -10.81
C LEU A 141 -2.88 -0.37 -11.27
N THR A 142 -2.50 0.58 -10.42
CA THR A 142 -1.37 1.49 -10.68
C THR A 142 -0.30 1.32 -9.61
N ILE A 143 0.93 1.10 -10.02
CA ILE A 143 2.08 0.91 -9.13
C ILE A 143 3.06 2.07 -9.30
N PHE A 144 3.30 2.81 -8.21
CA PHE A 144 4.30 3.87 -8.10
C PHE A 144 5.57 3.29 -7.48
N TYR A 145 6.71 3.48 -8.13
CA TYR A 145 7.99 2.95 -7.65
C TYR A 145 9.13 3.88 -8.04
N SER A 146 10.27 3.72 -7.38
CA SER A 146 11.49 4.49 -7.62
C SER A 146 12.62 3.58 -8.11
N ASP A 147 13.63 4.18 -8.74
CA ASP A 147 14.83 3.49 -9.22
C ASP A 147 15.92 3.33 -8.14
N ASN A 148 15.71 3.89 -6.96
CA ASN A 148 16.68 3.90 -5.87
C ASN A 148 16.06 3.52 -4.51
N ASP A 149 15.05 2.65 -4.53
CA ASP A 149 14.45 2.05 -3.33
C ASP A 149 15.27 0.84 -2.84
N SER A 150 14.77 0.12 -1.87
CA SER A 150 15.36 -1.10 -1.32
C SER A 150 15.23 -2.28 -2.29
N VAL A 151 16.14 -3.25 -2.16
CA VAL A 151 16.10 -4.54 -2.90
C VAL A 151 14.74 -5.23 -2.74
N ARG A 152 14.08 -5.08 -1.58
CA ARG A 152 12.78 -5.67 -1.31
C ARG A 152 11.68 -5.10 -2.21
N VAL A 153 11.66 -3.79 -2.41
CA VAL A 153 10.71 -3.13 -3.33
C VAL A 153 11.07 -3.50 -4.77
N ASP A 154 12.33 -3.48 -5.15
CA ASP A 154 12.76 -3.88 -6.49
C ASP A 154 12.31 -5.29 -6.85
N THR A 155 12.42 -6.22 -5.90
CA THR A 155 11.95 -7.60 -6.08
C THR A 155 10.43 -7.65 -6.21
N ALA A 156 9.70 -6.94 -5.36
CA ALA A 156 8.24 -6.85 -5.44
C ALA A 156 7.80 -6.29 -6.81
N ILE A 157 8.45 -5.25 -7.31
CA ILE A 157 8.17 -4.68 -8.64
C ILE A 157 8.41 -5.69 -9.77
N LYS A 158 9.49 -6.47 -9.72
CA LYS A 158 9.77 -7.53 -10.72
C LYS A 158 8.67 -8.60 -10.71
N ILE A 159 8.24 -9.02 -9.52
CA ILE A 159 7.18 -10.02 -9.35
C ILE A 159 5.85 -9.46 -9.88
N LEU A 160 5.47 -8.24 -9.48
CA LEU A 160 4.22 -7.61 -9.93
C LEU A 160 4.20 -7.41 -11.45
N LYS A 161 5.32 -7.00 -12.07
CA LYS A 161 5.43 -6.89 -13.54
C LYS A 161 5.23 -8.22 -14.25
N LYS A 162 5.65 -9.33 -13.63
CA LYS A 162 5.44 -10.67 -14.16
C LYS A 162 3.99 -11.11 -14.01
N SER A 163 3.39 -10.93 -12.82
CA SER A 163 2.02 -11.37 -12.53
C SER A 163 0.96 -10.45 -13.15
N PHE A 164 1.23 -9.14 -13.26
CA PHE A 164 0.30 -8.13 -13.75
C PHE A 164 0.91 -7.28 -14.88
N PRO A 165 1.24 -7.87 -16.03
CA PRO A 165 1.94 -7.14 -17.11
C PRO A 165 1.12 -5.99 -17.72
N SER A 166 -0.21 -6.01 -17.59
CA SER A 166 -1.11 -4.96 -18.08
C SER A 166 -1.43 -3.87 -17.03
N ALA A 167 -0.89 -3.96 -15.80
CA ALA A 167 -1.04 -2.90 -14.81
C ALA A 167 -0.22 -1.65 -15.20
N PHE A 168 -0.58 -0.51 -14.63
CA PHE A 168 0.12 0.76 -14.87
C PHE A 168 1.31 0.93 -13.94
N TYR A 169 2.52 1.04 -14.49
CA TYR A 169 3.76 1.22 -13.74
C TYR A 169 4.30 2.63 -13.91
N ARG A 170 4.42 3.37 -12.82
CA ARG A 170 4.91 4.76 -12.82
C ARG A 170 6.23 4.86 -12.06
N LEU A 171 7.32 5.04 -12.80
CA LEU A 171 8.65 5.27 -12.23
C LEU A 171 8.81 6.73 -11.80
N PHE A 172 9.31 6.93 -10.59
CA PHE A 172 9.69 8.22 -10.01
C PHE A 172 11.17 8.21 -9.64
N PRO A 173 12.05 8.68 -10.53
CA PRO A 173 13.48 8.65 -10.27
C PRO A 173 13.85 9.46 -9.02
N GLY A 174 14.64 8.84 -8.12
CA GLY A 174 15.15 9.51 -6.95
C GLY A 174 14.19 9.59 -5.75
N TYR A 175 12.95 9.11 -5.85
CA TYR A 175 11.93 9.19 -4.78
C TYR A 175 12.10 8.14 -3.68
N ARG A 176 13.15 7.30 -3.72
CA ARG A 176 13.43 6.28 -2.73
C ARG A 176 12.17 5.50 -2.33
N HIS A 177 11.82 5.49 -1.04
CA HIS A 177 10.68 4.76 -0.49
C HIS A 177 9.42 5.62 -0.30
N PHE A 178 9.36 6.81 -0.90
CA PHE A 178 8.23 7.74 -0.80
C PHE A 178 7.86 8.13 0.65
N CYS A 179 8.84 8.27 1.51
CA CYS A 179 8.63 8.59 2.93
C CYS A 179 8.63 10.10 3.19
N GLY A 180 7.82 10.85 2.46
CA GLY A 180 7.66 12.29 2.65
C GLY A 180 8.99 13.05 2.54
N LYS A 181 9.21 14.08 3.36
CA LYS A 181 10.42 14.94 3.35
C LYS A 181 11.75 14.21 3.40
N ARG A 182 11.77 12.95 3.83
CA ARG A 182 13.01 12.17 3.81
C ARG A 182 13.41 11.75 2.39
N ASP A 183 12.45 11.52 1.53
CA ASP A 183 12.61 10.89 0.23
C ASP A 183 12.04 11.76 -0.93
N MET A 184 11.18 12.72 -0.61
CA MET A 184 10.45 13.60 -1.51
C MET A 184 10.67 15.07 -1.12
N ALA A 185 10.14 16.00 -1.89
CA ALA A 185 10.28 17.43 -1.60
C ALA A 185 9.58 17.84 -0.28
N ASP A 186 8.44 17.21 0.02
CA ASP A 186 7.65 17.45 1.22
C ASP A 186 6.77 16.23 1.57
N ASP A 187 5.86 16.40 2.55
CA ASP A 187 4.92 15.37 2.98
C ASP A 187 3.61 15.42 2.17
N THR A 188 3.68 15.66 0.86
CA THR A 188 2.55 15.59 -0.08
C THR A 188 2.84 14.62 -1.22
N PHE A 189 1.82 14.18 -1.94
CA PHE A 189 2.00 13.35 -3.13
C PHE A 189 0.98 13.73 -4.22
N PRO A 190 1.17 14.91 -4.85
CA PRO A 190 0.25 15.43 -5.86
C PRO A 190 0.02 14.48 -7.03
N GLU A 191 1.05 13.77 -7.49
CA GLU A 191 0.96 12.87 -8.64
C GLU A 191 0.07 11.65 -8.37
N LEU A 192 0.05 11.13 -7.13
CA LEU A 192 -0.88 10.09 -6.72
C LEU A 192 -2.31 10.63 -6.69
N PHE A 193 -2.52 11.79 -6.05
CA PHE A 193 -3.82 12.44 -5.98
C PHE A 193 -4.40 12.75 -7.37
N GLU A 194 -3.61 13.35 -8.26
CA GLU A 194 -4.03 13.63 -9.64
C GLU A 194 -4.38 12.35 -10.41
N THR A 195 -3.62 11.26 -10.18
CA THR A 195 -3.89 9.97 -10.83
C THR A 195 -5.24 9.41 -10.37
N ILE A 196 -5.51 9.48 -9.06
CA ILE A 196 -6.81 9.09 -8.51
C ILE A 196 -7.96 9.90 -9.14
N LEU A 197 -7.79 11.21 -9.31
CA LEU A 197 -8.83 12.06 -9.89
C LEU A 197 -9.05 11.83 -11.39
N ARG A 198 -8.00 11.50 -12.14
CA ARG A 198 -8.10 11.23 -13.59
C ARG A 198 -8.87 9.96 -13.90
N ASN A 199 -8.67 8.92 -13.13
CA ASN A 199 -9.38 7.64 -13.30
C ASN A 199 -10.88 7.72 -12.91
N ARG A 200 -11.33 8.87 -12.38
CA ARG A 200 -12.74 9.13 -12.02
C ARG A 200 -13.60 9.68 -13.16
N LYS A 201 -12.98 10.06 -14.26
CA LYS A 201 -13.70 10.60 -15.43
C LYS A 201 -14.11 9.49 -16.38
#